data_85caa3dff989db614dfeba8e325663b3
#
_entry.id   85caa3dff989db614dfeba8e325663b3
#
_cell.length_a   1.000
_cell.length_b   1.000
_cell.length_c   1.000
_cell.angle_alpha   90.00
_cell.angle_beta   90.00
_cell.angle_gamma   90.00
#
_symmetry.space_group_name_H-M   'P 1'
#
loop_
_entity.id
_entity.type
_entity.pdbx_description
1 polymer ?
#
loop_
_entity_poly.entity_id
_entity_poly.type
_entity_poly.pdbx_seq_one_letter_code
_entity_poly.pdbx_strand_id
1 'polypeptide(L)'
;MLVEAERQTPELVRASYEQTYCEMRLAGYTAVGEFHYLGVPEALAARDAASAAGIELVLLHVAYARGGLPRFRQDSVAAYLEEVEALSSAGLRVGVAPHSVRACPAEWLQEIGRYASDHALPLHVHADEQPREIEECLAEHGCRPIELLARTGCLGAHTVVVHATHADGAELDLLAAAGATICACPTTEADLGDGFLPAERVRTRGIPLCVGSDSNMRIDPLEELRELEGIARRQTGRRGVFSTGELLSFGSAQGARAIGLESWPDIAIDLDHRSLAGVESDCVAAALVAGCGADVVTG
;
A
#
# COMPACT_ATOMS: atom_id res chain seq x y z
N MET A 1 -17.24 -5.76 -7.78
CA MET A 1 -16.65 -5.32 -6.51
C MET A 1 -17.65 -4.66 -5.56
N LEU A 2 -18.22 -3.48 -5.82
CA LEU A 2 -19.14 -2.80 -4.87
C LEU A 2 -20.38 -3.62 -4.49
N VAL A 3 -21.03 -4.32 -5.42
CA VAL A 3 -22.22 -5.17 -5.13
C VAL A 3 -21.86 -6.38 -4.26
N GLU A 4 -20.65 -6.89 -4.37
CA GLU A 4 -20.16 -7.97 -3.52
C GLU A 4 -19.87 -7.47 -2.10
N ALA A 5 -19.25 -6.29 -1.97
CA ALA A 5 -18.95 -5.72 -0.66
C ALA A 5 -20.21 -5.49 0.20
N GLU A 6 -21.37 -5.17 -0.41
CA GLU A 6 -22.65 -5.03 0.31
C GLU A 6 -23.15 -6.33 0.95
N ARG A 7 -22.71 -7.49 0.45
CA ARG A 7 -23.18 -8.81 0.89
C ARG A 7 -22.19 -9.56 1.77
N GLN A 8 -21.03 -8.99 2.02
CA GLN A 8 -20.00 -9.62 2.84
C GLN A 8 -20.49 -9.81 4.28
N THR A 9 -20.35 -11.04 4.78
CA THR A 9 -20.47 -11.40 6.19
C THR A 9 -19.09 -11.82 6.70
N PRO A 10 -18.87 -11.90 8.03
CA PRO A 10 -17.59 -12.39 8.54
C PRO A 10 -17.14 -13.74 7.98
N GLU A 11 -18.09 -14.67 7.73
CA GLU A 11 -17.80 -15.98 7.16
C GLU A 11 -17.38 -15.89 5.69
N LEU A 12 -18.04 -15.03 4.90
CA LEU A 12 -17.68 -14.80 3.49
C LEU A 12 -16.34 -14.07 3.39
N VAL A 13 -16.11 -13.07 4.24
CA VAL A 13 -14.83 -12.38 4.35
C VAL A 13 -13.74 -13.39 4.65
N ARG A 14 -13.89 -14.21 5.68
CA ARG A 14 -12.89 -15.22 6.03
C ARG A 14 -12.55 -16.12 4.85
N ALA A 15 -13.55 -16.65 4.15
CA ALA A 15 -13.34 -17.57 3.04
C ALA A 15 -12.62 -16.92 1.85
N SER A 16 -13.06 -15.70 1.45
CA SER A 16 -12.44 -14.98 0.32
C SER A 16 -11.04 -14.50 0.64
N TYR A 17 -10.81 -13.97 1.85
CA TYR A 17 -9.51 -13.50 2.28
C TYR A 17 -8.51 -14.65 2.47
N GLU A 18 -8.95 -15.80 3.02
CA GLU A 18 -8.10 -16.98 3.14
C GLU A 18 -7.61 -17.45 1.76
N GLN A 19 -8.50 -17.48 0.76
CA GLN A 19 -8.11 -17.80 -0.62
C GLN A 19 -7.08 -16.80 -1.14
N THR A 20 -7.36 -15.50 -1.06
CA THR A 20 -6.45 -14.44 -1.54
C THR A 20 -5.10 -14.48 -0.83
N TYR A 21 -5.10 -14.63 0.50
CA TYR A 21 -3.86 -14.71 1.27
C TYR A 21 -3.05 -15.99 0.97
N CYS A 22 -3.71 -17.11 0.68
CA CYS A 22 -3.02 -18.31 0.18
C CYS A 22 -2.36 -18.04 -1.18
N GLU A 23 -3.05 -17.38 -2.11
CA GLU A 23 -2.48 -16.97 -3.40
C GLU A 23 -1.31 -16.01 -3.21
N MET A 24 -1.43 -15.02 -2.33
CA MET A 24 -0.33 -14.10 -1.98
C MET A 24 0.85 -14.85 -1.36
N ARG A 25 0.59 -15.80 -0.46
CA ARG A 25 1.64 -16.59 0.17
C ARG A 25 2.43 -17.41 -0.85
N LEU A 26 1.72 -18.04 -1.80
CA LEU A 26 2.34 -18.76 -2.91
C LEU A 26 3.15 -17.84 -3.84
N ALA A 27 2.75 -16.59 -3.98
CA ALA A 27 3.47 -15.59 -4.78
C ALA A 27 4.68 -14.98 -4.04
N GLY A 28 4.90 -15.32 -2.75
CA GLY A 28 6.04 -14.87 -1.97
C GLY A 28 5.75 -13.72 -1.01
N TYR A 29 4.50 -13.29 -0.85
CA TYR A 29 4.15 -12.36 0.23
C TYR A 29 4.21 -13.09 1.58
N THR A 30 4.94 -12.54 2.53
CA THR A 30 5.03 -13.06 3.91
C THR A 30 4.32 -12.16 4.90
N ALA A 31 4.09 -10.90 4.51
CA ALA A 31 3.36 -9.92 5.28
C ALA A 31 2.54 -9.04 4.35
N VAL A 32 1.45 -8.48 4.85
CA VAL A 32 0.56 -7.58 4.11
C VAL A 32 0.00 -6.47 5.00
N GLY A 33 -0.05 -5.24 4.44
CA GLY A 33 -0.88 -4.16 4.95
C GLY A 33 -2.22 -4.20 4.22
N GLU A 34 -3.25 -4.61 4.91
CA GLU A 34 -4.59 -4.80 4.35
C GLU A 34 -5.46 -3.58 4.55
N PHE A 35 -5.83 -2.89 3.47
CA PHE A 35 -6.84 -1.83 3.51
C PHE A 35 -8.22 -2.44 3.79
N HIS A 36 -8.66 -2.38 5.04
CA HIS A 36 -9.90 -3.02 5.49
C HIS A 36 -11.05 -2.02 5.60
N TYR A 37 -12.03 -2.18 4.73
CA TYR A 37 -13.18 -1.27 4.54
C TYR A 37 -14.42 -1.62 5.38
N LEU A 38 -14.41 -2.76 6.05
CA LEU A 38 -15.56 -3.31 6.75
C LEU A 38 -15.42 -3.13 8.27
N GLY A 39 -16.45 -3.54 9.01
CA GLY A 39 -16.46 -3.39 10.45
C GLY A 39 -15.56 -4.36 11.23
N VAL A 40 -15.58 -4.22 12.55
CA VAL A 40 -14.77 -5.03 13.48
C VAL A 40 -14.97 -6.54 13.31
N PRO A 41 -16.20 -7.07 13.13
CA PRO A 41 -16.39 -8.52 12.96
C PRO A 41 -15.69 -9.08 11.72
N GLU A 42 -15.76 -8.35 10.61
CA GLU A 42 -15.10 -8.72 9.35
C GLU A 42 -13.58 -8.60 9.44
N ALA A 43 -13.08 -7.60 10.18
CA ALA A 43 -11.64 -7.44 10.45
C ALA A 43 -11.07 -8.62 11.26
N LEU A 44 -11.81 -9.11 12.24
CA LEU A 44 -11.43 -10.31 12.99
C LEU A 44 -11.42 -11.57 12.11
N ALA A 45 -12.37 -11.67 11.18
CA ALA A 45 -12.41 -12.76 10.20
C ALA A 45 -11.21 -12.69 9.22
N ALA A 46 -10.80 -11.49 8.79
CA ALA A 46 -9.59 -11.29 7.98
C ALA A 46 -8.31 -11.70 8.72
N ARG A 47 -8.20 -11.40 10.02
CA ARG A 47 -7.11 -11.87 10.89
C ARG A 47 -7.04 -13.40 10.90
N ASP A 48 -8.17 -14.05 11.10
CA ASP A 48 -8.23 -15.52 11.19
C ASP A 48 -7.87 -16.15 9.83
N ALA A 49 -8.25 -15.50 8.71
CA ALA A 49 -7.86 -15.89 7.35
C ALA A 49 -6.34 -15.76 7.14
N ALA A 50 -5.74 -14.63 7.54
CA ALA A 50 -4.31 -14.40 7.42
C ALA A 50 -3.49 -15.42 8.23
N SER A 51 -3.95 -15.72 9.46
CA SER A 51 -3.35 -16.75 10.31
C SER A 51 -3.41 -18.13 9.68
N ALA A 52 -4.53 -18.51 9.05
CA ALA A 52 -4.68 -19.78 8.35
C ALA A 52 -3.77 -19.88 7.12
N ALA A 53 -3.58 -18.80 6.38
CA ALA A 53 -2.69 -18.73 5.22
C ALA A 53 -1.20 -18.58 5.58
N GLY A 54 -0.86 -18.29 6.84
CA GLY A 54 0.52 -18.07 7.26
C GLY A 54 1.11 -16.75 6.79
N ILE A 55 0.27 -15.71 6.66
CA ILE A 55 0.68 -14.33 6.34
C ILE A 55 0.63 -13.47 7.60
N GLU A 56 1.65 -12.65 7.84
CA GLU A 56 1.63 -11.62 8.87
C GLU A 56 0.74 -10.47 8.41
N LEU A 57 -0.31 -10.15 9.19
CA LEU A 57 -1.29 -9.12 8.87
C LEU A 57 -1.05 -7.85 9.69
N VAL A 58 -0.93 -6.72 9.02
CA VAL A 58 -1.17 -5.39 9.60
C VAL A 58 -2.47 -4.85 9.01
N LEU A 59 -3.50 -4.74 9.82
CA LEU A 59 -4.82 -4.28 9.38
C LEU A 59 -4.83 -2.75 9.32
N LEU A 60 -4.92 -2.20 8.13
CA LEU A 60 -5.07 -0.76 7.88
C LEU A 60 -6.55 -0.44 7.88
N HIS A 61 -7.09 -0.10 9.08
CA HIS A 61 -8.52 0.18 9.21
C HIS A 61 -8.89 1.47 8.49
N VAL A 62 -9.87 1.39 7.58
CA VAL A 62 -10.18 2.49 6.66
C VAL A 62 -11.23 3.41 7.21
N ALA A 63 -10.94 4.72 7.21
CA ALA A 63 -11.88 5.77 7.56
C ALA A 63 -12.61 6.31 6.34
N TYR A 64 -13.93 6.36 6.41
CA TYR A 64 -14.82 6.98 5.44
C TYR A 64 -15.87 7.87 6.13
N ALA A 65 -15.80 9.18 5.93
CA ALA A 65 -16.87 10.10 6.33
C ALA A 65 -17.89 10.30 5.20
N ARG A 66 -17.44 10.23 3.96
CA ARG A 66 -18.28 10.50 2.76
C ARG A 66 -17.82 9.69 1.56
N GLY A 67 -18.65 9.53 0.56
CA GLY A 67 -18.37 8.67 -0.62
C GLY A 67 -18.47 7.19 -0.29
N GLY A 68 -17.97 6.33 -1.17
CA GLY A 68 -18.00 4.87 -1.00
C GLY A 68 -19.39 4.27 -0.75
N LEU A 69 -19.42 3.03 -0.31
CA LEU A 69 -20.65 2.37 0.13
C LEU A 69 -21.07 2.87 1.53
N PRO A 70 -22.39 2.95 1.83
CA PRO A 70 -22.85 3.34 3.17
C PRO A 70 -22.23 2.53 4.31
N ARG A 71 -22.00 1.22 4.11
CA ARG A 71 -21.42 0.35 5.13
C ARG A 71 -19.91 0.56 5.38
N PHE A 72 -19.23 1.36 4.56
CA PHE A 72 -17.83 1.73 4.79
C PHE A 72 -17.69 2.94 5.71
N ARG A 73 -18.80 3.66 5.93
CA ARG A 73 -18.77 4.95 6.62
C ARG A 73 -18.94 4.78 8.10
N GLN A 74 -18.18 5.57 8.85
CA GLN A 74 -18.39 5.80 10.26
C GLN A 74 -19.19 7.09 10.48
N ASP A 75 -20.00 7.14 11.51
CA ASP A 75 -20.84 8.30 11.85
C ASP A 75 -19.99 9.51 12.34
N SER A 76 -18.81 9.25 12.88
CA SER A 76 -17.88 10.26 13.35
C SER A 76 -16.44 9.73 13.39
N VAL A 77 -15.47 10.64 13.43
CA VAL A 77 -14.07 10.26 13.63
C VAL A 77 -13.84 9.57 14.98
N ALA A 78 -14.61 9.95 16.01
CA ALA A 78 -14.57 9.29 17.32
C ALA A 78 -14.99 7.82 17.20
N ALA A 79 -16.11 7.54 16.50
CA ALA A 79 -16.56 6.16 16.26
C ALA A 79 -15.51 5.34 15.50
N TYR A 80 -14.88 5.94 14.49
CA TYR A 80 -13.75 5.30 13.76
C TYR A 80 -12.58 4.96 14.71
N LEU A 81 -12.16 5.88 15.55
CA LEU A 81 -11.06 5.66 16.48
C LEU A 81 -11.42 4.62 17.57
N GLU A 82 -12.68 4.55 18.00
CA GLU A 82 -13.17 3.48 18.88
C GLU A 82 -13.05 2.09 18.22
N GLU A 83 -13.31 1.99 16.90
CA GLU A 83 -13.11 0.74 16.15
C GLU A 83 -11.62 0.37 16.08
N VAL A 84 -10.71 1.32 15.84
CA VAL A 84 -9.25 1.11 15.86
C VAL A 84 -8.80 0.58 17.23
N GLU A 85 -9.28 1.19 18.33
CA GLU A 85 -8.97 0.74 19.69
C GLU A 85 -9.52 -0.66 20.00
N ALA A 86 -10.74 -0.96 19.54
CA ALA A 86 -11.33 -2.29 19.69
C ALA A 86 -10.51 -3.37 18.96
N LEU A 87 -10.07 -3.09 17.74
CA LEU A 87 -9.23 -4.00 16.95
C LEU A 87 -7.86 -4.22 17.61
N SER A 88 -7.22 -3.15 18.07
CA SER A 88 -5.95 -3.24 18.81
C SER A 88 -6.11 -4.04 20.11
N SER A 89 -7.19 -3.80 20.85
CA SER A 89 -7.53 -4.52 22.11
C SER A 89 -7.81 -6.00 21.85
N ALA A 90 -8.31 -6.35 20.65
CA ALA A 90 -8.49 -7.74 20.22
C ALA A 90 -7.18 -8.41 19.75
N GLY A 91 -6.04 -7.72 19.87
CA GLY A 91 -4.71 -8.25 19.58
C GLY A 91 -4.30 -8.18 18.12
N LEU A 92 -4.98 -7.37 17.28
CA LEU A 92 -4.53 -7.12 15.91
C LEU A 92 -3.41 -6.07 15.90
N ARG A 93 -2.48 -6.22 14.98
CA ARG A 93 -1.61 -5.10 14.58
C ARG A 93 -2.43 -4.19 13.67
N VAL A 94 -2.64 -2.94 14.10
CA VAL A 94 -3.52 -2.00 13.40
C VAL A 94 -2.73 -0.79 12.94
N GLY A 95 -3.00 -0.32 11.74
CA GLY A 95 -2.68 1.01 11.25
C GLY A 95 -3.98 1.78 10.99
N VAL A 96 -3.88 3.09 10.84
CA VAL A 96 -5.00 3.93 10.44
C VAL A 96 -4.93 4.26 8.95
N ALA A 97 -6.07 4.27 8.28
CA ALA A 97 -6.13 4.54 6.86
C ALA A 97 -7.28 5.51 6.52
N PRO A 98 -7.11 6.83 6.69
CA PRO A 98 -8.04 7.76 6.07
C PRO A 98 -7.98 7.51 4.55
N HIS A 99 -9.08 7.00 3.97
CA HIS A 99 -9.05 6.49 2.59
C HIS A 99 -8.37 7.48 1.63
N SER A 100 -8.83 8.72 1.64
CA SER A 100 -8.30 9.80 0.79
C SER A 100 -8.86 11.15 1.26
N VAL A 101 -8.35 12.24 0.72
CA VAL A 101 -8.89 13.60 0.95
C VAL A 101 -10.33 13.75 0.41
N ARG A 102 -10.74 12.90 -0.53
CA ARG A 102 -12.11 12.82 -1.03
C ARG A 102 -13.09 12.24 -0.01
N ALA A 103 -12.62 11.24 0.74
CA ALA A 103 -13.45 10.47 1.67
C ALA A 103 -13.45 11.04 3.09
N CYS A 104 -12.37 11.69 3.50
CA CYS A 104 -12.18 12.24 4.84
C CYS A 104 -12.06 13.77 4.79
N PRO A 105 -12.94 14.53 5.48
CA PRO A 105 -12.79 15.97 5.60
C PRO A 105 -11.53 16.34 6.40
N ALA A 106 -11.07 17.59 6.27
CA ALA A 106 -9.81 18.06 6.86
C ALA A 106 -9.74 17.86 8.38
N GLU A 107 -10.85 18.05 9.09
CA GLU A 107 -10.95 17.82 10.54
C GLU A 107 -10.76 16.34 10.92
N TRP A 108 -11.25 15.40 10.09
CA TRP A 108 -10.99 13.97 10.30
C TRP A 108 -9.53 13.63 10.06
N LEU A 109 -8.95 14.16 8.97
CA LEU A 109 -7.53 13.98 8.68
C LEU A 109 -6.68 14.46 9.86
N GLN A 110 -6.99 15.64 10.41
CA GLN A 110 -6.26 16.21 11.54
C GLN A 110 -6.34 15.33 12.81
N GLU A 111 -7.54 14.81 13.13
CA GLU A 111 -7.70 13.95 14.31
C GLU A 111 -7.04 12.58 14.13
N ILE A 112 -7.18 11.97 12.95
CA ILE A 112 -6.56 10.67 12.63
C ILE A 112 -5.02 10.82 12.58
N GLY A 113 -4.50 11.88 11.97
CA GLY A 113 -3.06 12.15 11.92
C GLY A 113 -2.46 12.33 13.32
N ARG A 114 -3.13 13.09 14.18
CA ARG A 114 -2.73 13.25 15.58
C ARG A 114 -2.76 11.92 16.33
N TYR A 115 -3.85 11.15 16.21
CA TYR A 115 -3.98 9.84 16.87
C TYR A 115 -2.88 8.88 16.41
N ALA A 116 -2.59 8.81 15.10
CA ALA A 116 -1.51 7.98 14.57
C ALA A 116 -0.14 8.37 15.16
N SER A 117 0.13 9.67 15.23
CA SER A 117 1.37 10.19 15.81
C SER A 117 1.48 9.85 17.30
N ASP A 118 0.42 10.08 18.09
CA ASP A 118 0.40 9.86 19.54
C ASP A 118 0.60 8.37 19.89
N HIS A 119 0.17 7.45 19.02
CA HIS A 119 0.25 6.00 19.21
C HIS A 119 1.32 5.31 18.39
N ALA A 120 2.12 6.06 17.62
CA ALA A 120 3.15 5.55 16.71
C ALA A 120 2.60 4.49 15.71
N LEU A 121 1.38 4.69 15.19
CA LEU A 121 0.74 3.79 14.24
C LEU A 121 1.13 4.14 12.80
N PRO A 122 1.25 3.13 11.90
CA PRO A 122 1.28 3.38 10.47
C PRO A 122 0.02 4.13 10.02
N LEU A 123 0.20 5.16 9.18
CA LEU A 123 -0.89 5.90 8.55
C LEU A 123 -0.77 5.72 7.03
N HIS A 124 -1.77 5.14 6.40
CA HIS A 124 -1.80 4.97 4.95
C HIS A 124 -2.94 5.80 4.34
N VAL A 125 -2.70 6.44 3.21
CA VAL A 125 -3.69 7.31 2.56
C VAL A 125 -3.46 7.36 1.05
N HIS A 126 -4.53 7.22 0.25
CA HIS A 126 -4.44 7.43 -1.20
C HIS A 126 -4.44 8.93 -1.49
N ALA A 127 -3.47 9.38 -2.28
CA ALA A 127 -3.40 10.78 -2.70
C ALA A 127 -2.71 10.93 -4.06
N ASP A 128 -3.16 11.93 -4.82
CA ASP A 128 -2.68 12.25 -6.17
C ASP A 128 -2.71 11.07 -7.13
N GLU A 129 -3.71 10.19 -6.95
CA GLU A 129 -3.95 9.02 -7.79
C GLU A 129 -4.43 9.46 -9.18
N GLN A 130 -5.44 10.33 -9.23
CA GLN A 130 -6.10 10.75 -10.46
C GLN A 130 -6.22 12.28 -10.56
N PRO A 131 -6.17 12.86 -11.78
CA PRO A 131 -6.33 14.30 -11.98
C PRO A 131 -7.59 14.88 -11.37
N ARG A 132 -8.70 14.15 -11.43
CA ARG A 132 -9.98 14.57 -10.84
C ARG A 132 -9.92 14.76 -9.32
N GLU A 133 -9.20 13.93 -8.62
CA GLU A 133 -8.98 14.09 -7.17
C GLU A 133 -8.32 15.45 -6.87
N ILE A 134 -7.31 15.79 -7.65
CA ILE A 134 -6.60 17.07 -7.51
C ILE A 134 -7.53 18.26 -7.78
N GLU A 135 -8.32 18.18 -8.86
CA GLU A 135 -9.28 19.23 -9.21
C GLU A 135 -10.32 19.45 -8.09
N GLU A 136 -10.87 18.36 -7.54
CA GLU A 136 -11.84 18.39 -6.45
C GLU A 136 -11.20 18.95 -5.16
N CYS A 137 -9.98 18.54 -4.82
CA CYS A 137 -9.26 19.05 -3.64
C CYS A 137 -8.92 20.55 -3.77
N LEU A 138 -8.45 20.99 -4.93
CA LEU A 138 -8.20 22.39 -5.20
C LEU A 138 -9.48 23.23 -5.09
N ALA A 139 -10.60 22.74 -5.59
CA ALA A 139 -11.89 23.43 -5.52
C ALA A 139 -12.42 23.52 -4.08
N GLU A 140 -12.26 22.48 -3.26
CA GLU A 140 -12.77 22.44 -1.89
C GLU A 140 -11.82 23.13 -0.88
N HIS A 141 -10.51 22.90 -1.02
CA HIS A 141 -9.51 23.28 0.01
C HIS A 141 -8.49 24.32 -0.45
N GLY A 142 -8.48 24.68 -1.74
CA GLY A 142 -7.51 25.63 -2.30
C GLY A 142 -6.06 25.13 -2.27
N CYS A 143 -5.85 23.83 -2.16
CA CYS A 143 -4.53 23.19 -2.18
C CYS A 143 -4.64 21.77 -2.75
N ARG A 144 -3.50 21.17 -3.10
CA ARG A 144 -3.42 19.82 -3.64
C ARG A 144 -3.51 18.77 -2.52
N PRO A 145 -3.80 17.49 -2.85
CA PRO A 145 -4.01 16.43 -1.83
C PRO A 145 -2.87 16.27 -0.83
N ILE A 146 -1.63 16.12 -1.29
CA ILE A 146 -0.48 15.95 -0.39
C ILE A 146 -0.20 17.23 0.41
N GLU A 147 -0.45 18.43 -0.16
CA GLU A 147 -0.41 19.67 0.63
C GLU A 147 -1.46 19.68 1.75
N LEU A 148 -2.68 19.19 1.49
CA LEU A 148 -3.72 19.08 2.51
C LEU A 148 -3.28 18.12 3.62
N LEU A 149 -2.72 16.97 3.28
CA LEU A 149 -2.16 16.02 4.26
C LEU A 149 -1.07 16.67 5.12
N ALA A 150 -0.20 17.49 4.53
CA ALA A 150 0.80 18.23 5.27
C ALA A 150 0.17 19.25 6.25
N ARG A 151 -0.82 20.02 5.77
CA ARG A 151 -1.52 21.04 6.58
C ARG A 151 -2.32 20.46 7.74
N THR A 152 -2.83 19.24 7.59
CA THR A 152 -3.62 18.53 8.61
C THR A 152 -2.76 17.68 9.55
N GLY A 153 -1.44 17.63 9.36
CA GLY A 153 -0.54 16.85 10.20
C GLY A 153 -0.56 15.34 9.90
N CYS A 154 -1.11 14.93 8.76
CA CYS A 154 -1.09 13.54 8.32
C CYS A 154 0.25 13.12 7.71
N LEU A 155 1.14 14.06 7.34
CA LEU A 155 2.47 13.69 6.82
C LEU A 155 3.48 13.56 7.95
N GLY A 156 4.19 12.42 7.97
CA GLY A 156 5.25 12.11 8.91
C GLY A 156 6.01 10.85 8.50
N ALA A 157 7.02 10.46 9.28
CA ALA A 157 7.85 9.29 8.99
C ALA A 157 7.10 7.94 9.02
N HIS A 158 5.90 7.89 9.62
CA HIS A 158 5.03 6.71 9.65
C HIS A 158 3.91 6.79 8.61
N THR A 159 3.93 7.82 7.75
CA THR A 159 2.92 8.00 6.70
C THR A 159 3.35 7.34 5.41
N VAL A 160 2.42 6.62 4.81
CA VAL A 160 2.54 6.05 3.48
C VAL A 160 1.48 6.66 2.57
N VAL A 161 1.93 7.37 1.55
CA VAL A 161 1.05 7.89 0.50
C VAL A 161 0.99 6.87 -0.61
N VAL A 162 -0.20 6.34 -0.88
CA VAL A 162 -0.43 5.37 -1.95
C VAL A 162 -0.61 6.12 -3.26
N HIS A 163 -0.01 5.61 -4.31
CA HIS A 163 0.07 6.10 -5.68
C HIS A 163 1.00 7.31 -5.86
N ALA A 164 0.58 8.52 -5.51
CA ALA A 164 1.30 9.76 -5.80
C ALA A 164 1.66 9.93 -7.29
N THR A 165 0.86 9.34 -8.20
CA THR A 165 1.08 9.31 -9.66
C THR A 165 1.18 10.70 -10.26
N HIS A 166 0.40 11.64 -9.74
CA HIS A 166 0.34 13.02 -10.20
C HIS A 166 0.98 14.03 -9.25
N ALA A 167 1.79 13.56 -8.27
CA ALA A 167 2.48 14.45 -7.34
C ALA A 167 3.41 15.43 -8.06
N ASP A 168 3.29 16.71 -7.76
CA ASP A 168 4.14 17.75 -8.34
C ASP A 168 5.47 17.92 -7.56
N GLY A 169 6.27 18.93 -7.93
CA GLY A 169 7.57 19.16 -7.29
C GLY A 169 7.46 19.57 -5.85
N ALA A 170 6.48 20.41 -5.52
CA ALA A 170 6.28 20.92 -4.17
C ALA A 170 5.77 19.81 -3.24
N GLU A 171 4.87 18.98 -3.73
CA GLU A 171 4.36 17.82 -2.98
C GLU A 171 5.44 16.78 -2.71
N LEU A 172 6.28 16.48 -3.72
CA LEU A 172 7.45 15.61 -3.52
C LEU A 172 8.44 16.19 -2.50
N ASP A 173 8.63 17.51 -2.47
CA ASP A 173 9.47 18.16 -1.46
C ASP A 173 8.87 18.05 -0.06
N LEU A 174 7.53 18.12 0.09
CA LEU A 174 6.82 17.88 1.35
C LEU A 174 6.99 16.43 1.83
N LEU A 175 6.82 15.44 0.94
CA LEU A 175 7.03 14.02 1.27
C LEU A 175 8.46 13.76 1.74
N ALA A 176 9.46 14.29 1.02
CA ALA A 176 10.87 14.15 1.40
C ALA A 176 11.15 14.79 2.77
N ALA A 177 10.65 15.99 3.01
CA ALA A 177 10.84 16.70 4.27
C ALA A 177 10.17 15.99 5.45
N ALA A 178 9.02 15.35 5.24
CA ALA A 178 8.31 14.57 6.24
C ALA A 178 8.93 13.20 6.50
N GLY A 179 9.79 12.69 5.61
CA GLY A 179 10.28 11.31 5.63
C GLY A 179 9.19 10.28 5.33
N ALA A 180 8.12 10.71 4.65
CA ALA A 180 7.01 9.85 4.27
C ALA A 180 7.41 8.87 3.16
N THR A 181 6.77 7.71 3.13
CA THR A 181 6.98 6.68 2.10
C THR A 181 5.91 6.81 1.01
N ILE A 182 6.27 6.51 -0.24
CA ILE A 182 5.30 6.29 -1.32
C ILE A 182 5.12 4.79 -1.52
N CYS A 183 3.87 4.34 -1.59
CA CYS A 183 3.51 2.98 -2.04
C CYS A 183 3.04 3.06 -3.49
N ALA A 184 3.86 2.63 -4.42
CA ALA A 184 3.48 2.51 -5.82
C ALA A 184 2.69 1.21 -6.04
N CYS A 185 1.65 1.28 -6.87
CA CYS A 185 0.82 0.13 -7.25
C CYS A 185 0.76 -0.01 -8.77
N PRO A 186 1.91 -0.27 -9.45
CA PRO A 186 2.06 -0.14 -10.90
C PRO A 186 1.05 -0.92 -11.72
N THR A 187 0.66 -2.14 -11.30
CA THR A 187 -0.30 -2.95 -12.06
C THR A 187 -1.73 -2.41 -11.93
N THR A 188 -2.12 -1.92 -10.76
CA THR A 188 -3.41 -1.24 -10.56
C THR A 188 -3.46 0.09 -11.32
N GLU A 189 -2.42 0.91 -11.21
CA GLU A 189 -2.29 2.19 -11.90
C GLU A 189 -2.37 2.02 -13.44
N ALA A 190 -1.82 0.92 -13.94
CA ALA A 190 -1.92 0.57 -15.37
C ALA A 190 -3.34 0.13 -15.76
N ASP A 191 -4.02 -0.67 -14.93
CA ASP A 191 -5.37 -1.16 -15.19
C ASP A 191 -6.42 -0.03 -15.16
N LEU A 192 -6.27 0.89 -14.21
CA LEU A 192 -7.14 2.05 -14.06
C LEU A 192 -6.80 3.20 -15.00
N GLY A 193 -5.60 3.20 -15.59
CA GLY A 193 -5.13 4.27 -16.45
C GLY A 193 -4.78 5.56 -15.69
N ASP A 194 -4.34 5.42 -14.42
CA ASP A 194 -4.06 6.55 -13.53
C ASP A 194 -2.83 7.37 -13.92
N GLY A 195 -1.94 6.79 -14.71
CA GLY A 195 -0.73 7.47 -15.16
C GLY A 195 0.54 6.82 -14.65
N PHE A 196 1.55 7.60 -14.33
CA PHE A 196 2.87 7.10 -13.97
C PHE A 196 3.46 7.86 -12.78
N LEU A 197 3.87 7.15 -11.75
CA LEU A 197 4.67 7.73 -10.68
C LEU A 197 5.91 8.45 -11.28
N PRO A 198 6.23 9.69 -10.85
CA PRO A 198 7.43 10.41 -11.31
C PRO A 198 8.71 9.84 -10.66
N ALA A 199 9.04 8.58 -10.97
CA ALA A 199 9.98 7.72 -10.27
C ALA A 199 11.39 8.33 -10.11
N GLU A 200 11.94 8.96 -11.17
CA GLU A 200 13.25 9.62 -11.07
C GLU A 200 13.22 10.83 -10.11
N ARG A 201 12.13 11.59 -10.10
CA ARG A 201 11.97 12.74 -9.20
C ARG A 201 11.83 12.31 -7.75
N VAL A 202 11.14 11.18 -7.51
CA VAL A 202 11.02 10.53 -6.19
C VAL A 202 12.39 10.06 -5.73
N ARG A 203 13.11 9.30 -6.59
CA ARG A 203 14.43 8.76 -6.28
C ARG A 203 15.45 9.87 -5.97
N THR A 204 15.48 10.94 -6.78
CA THR A 204 16.46 12.03 -6.59
C THR A 204 16.25 12.82 -5.30
N ARG A 205 15.05 12.77 -4.71
CA ARG A 205 14.73 13.35 -3.41
C ARG A 205 14.96 12.40 -2.24
N GLY A 206 15.32 11.15 -2.51
CA GLY A 206 15.52 10.13 -1.49
C GLY A 206 14.23 9.75 -0.77
N ILE A 207 13.06 9.94 -1.40
CA ILE A 207 11.77 9.53 -0.83
C ILE A 207 11.75 8.00 -0.78
N PRO A 208 11.47 7.39 0.39
CA PRO A 208 11.32 5.93 0.49
C PRO A 208 10.19 5.43 -0.41
N LEU A 209 10.40 4.25 -1.04
CA LEU A 209 9.42 3.58 -1.89
C LEU A 209 9.13 2.18 -1.37
N CYS A 210 7.88 1.76 -1.50
CA CYS A 210 7.47 0.36 -1.46
C CYS A 210 6.47 0.09 -2.59
N VAL A 211 6.07 -1.16 -2.76
CA VAL A 211 5.06 -1.57 -3.74
C VAL A 211 3.88 -2.22 -3.04
N GLY A 212 2.70 -2.08 -3.63
CA GLY A 212 1.47 -2.73 -3.20
C GLY A 212 0.72 -3.33 -4.39
N SER A 213 -0.08 -4.37 -4.14
CA SER A 213 -0.94 -5.00 -5.14
C SER A 213 -2.30 -4.33 -5.29
N ASP A 214 -2.64 -3.44 -4.35
CA ASP A 214 -3.86 -2.64 -4.27
C ASP A 214 -5.12 -3.45 -4.65
N SER A 215 -5.69 -3.26 -5.82
CA SER A 215 -6.89 -3.98 -6.27
C SER A 215 -6.66 -5.46 -6.63
N ASN A 216 -5.45 -5.98 -6.42
CA ASN A 216 -5.05 -7.36 -6.72
C ASN A 216 -5.31 -7.78 -8.18
N MET A 217 -5.18 -6.86 -9.13
CA MET A 217 -5.22 -7.19 -10.56
C MET A 217 -4.14 -8.20 -10.93
N ARG A 218 -3.00 -8.12 -10.24
CA ARG A 218 -1.90 -9.08 -10.24
C ARG A 218 -1.46 -9.37 -8.81
N ILE A 219 -1.30 -10.65 -8.49
CA ILE A 219 -0.70 -11.09 -7.22
C ILE A 219 0.71 -11.64 -7.54
N ASP A 220 1.60 -10.73 -7.92
CA ASP A 220 3.00 -11.03 -8.26
C ASP A 220 3.90 -9.85 -7.85
N PRO A 221 4.62 -9.95 -6.71
CA PRO A 221 5.47 -8.85 -6.24
C PRO A 221 6.65 -8.55 -7.20
N LEU A 222 7.12 -9.54 -7.96
CA LEU A 222 8.18 -9.33 -8.94
C LEU A 222 7.67 -8.55 -10.16
N GLU A 223 6.40 -8.71 -10.52
CA GLU A 223 5.77 -7.92 -11.58
C GLU A 223 5.61 -6.46 -11.17
N GLU A 224 5.18 -6.18 -9.94
CA GLU A 224 5.10 -4.80 -9.41
C GLU A 224 6.46 -4.10 -9.46
N LEU A 225 7.52 -4.77 -9.01
CA LEU A 225 8.88 -4.23 -9.05
C LEU A 225 9.36 -4.00 -10.50
N ARG A 226 9.04 -4.92 -11.38
CA ARG A 226 9.42 -4.85 -12.81
C ARG A 226 8.71 -3.70 -13.52
N GLU A 227 7.41 -3.53 -13.28
CA GLU A 227 6.63 -2.44 -13.85
C GLU A 227 7.09 -1.08 -13.32
N LEU A 228 7.40 -0.95 -12.05
CA LEU A 228 7.95 0.28 -11.48
C LEU A 228 9.25 0.70 -12.19
N GLU A 229 10.21 -0.21 -12.37
CA GLU A 229 11.43 0.07 -13.11
C GLU A 229 11.13 0.28 -14.62
N GLY A 230 10.19 -0.47 -15.17
CA GLY A 230 9.75 -0.34 -16.57
C GLY A 230 9.18 1.06 -16.86
N ILE A 231 8.36 1.60 -15.95
CA ILE A 231 7.83 2.97 -16.00
C ILE A 231 8.98 3.98 -15.95
N ALA A 232 9.88 3.84 -14.98
CA ALA A 232 11.03 4.73 -14.82
C ALA A 232 11.93 4.76 -16.07
N ARG A 233 12.17 3.60 -16.69
CA ARG A 233 12.93 3.50 -17.95
C ARG A 233 12.24 4.21 -19.11
N ARG A 234 10.92 4.00 -19.26
CA ARG A 234 10.13 4.64 -20.33
C ARG A 234 10.08 6.16 -20.18
N GLN A 235 9.95 6.66 -18.96
CA GLN A 235 9.94 8.10 -18.69
C GLN A 235 11.30 8.77 -18.93
N THR A 236 12.40 8.10 -18.56
CA THR A 236 13.74 8.71 -18.57
C THR A 236 14.56 8.39 -19.83
N GLY A 237 14.18 7.37 -20.59
CA GLY A 237 14.98 6.83 -21.69
C GLY A 237 16.28 6.15 -21.23
N ARG A 238 16.42 5.86 -19.94
CA ARG A 238 17.63 5.26 -19.32
C ARG A 238 17.36 3.87 -18.82
N ARG A 239 18.41 3.04 -18.76
CA ARG A 239 18.38 1.71 -18.14
C ARG A 239 18.85 1.81 -16.67
N GLY A 240 18.25 1.00 -15.80
CA GLY A 240 18.66 0.91 -14.40
C GLY A 240 18.46 2.22 -13.66
N VAL A 241 17.26 2.78 -13.70
CA VAL A 241 16.89 3.94 -12.89
C VAL A 241 16.96 3.55 -11.44
N PHE A 242 16.40 2.39 -11.10
CA PHE A 242 16.63 1.72 -9.82
C PHE A 242 17.56 0.53 -10.00
N SER A 243 18.47 0.33 -9.06
CA SER A 243 19.28 -0.88 -8.98
C SER A 243 18.43 -2.08 -8.55
N THR A 244 18.88 -3.30 -8.86
CA THR A 244 18.23 -4.54 -8.42
C THR A 244 18.05 -4.58 -6.90
N GLY A 245 19.07 -4.13 -6.15
CA GLY A 245 18.99 -4.09 -4.68
C GLY A 245 17.94 -3.10 -4.16
N GLU A 246 17.80 -1.92 -4.78
CA GLU A 246 16.73 -0.97 -4.45
C GLU A 246 15.36 -1.60 -4.72
N LEU A 247 15.15 -2.20 -5.91
CA LEU A 247 13.87 -2.84 -6.28
C LEU A 247 13.48 -3.95 -5.30
N LEU A 248 14.39 -4.88 -5.01
CA LEU A 248 14.12 -5.94 -4.04
C LEU A 248 13.84 -5.38 -2.63
N SER A 249 14.51 -4.29 -2.24
CA SER A 249 14.24 -3.61 -0.97
C SER A 249 12.84 -3.01 -0.94
N PHE A 250 12.31 -2.49 -2.05
CA PHE A 250 10.94 -1.94 -2.12
C PHE A 250 9.88 -3.00 -1.84
N GLY A 251 10.07 -4.23 -2.34
CA GLY A 251 9.18 -5.36 -2.09
C GLY A 251 9.46 -6.12 -0.77
N SER A 252 10.45 -5.72 0.03
CA SER A 252 10.81 -6.41 1.28
C SER A 252 11.00 -5.42 2.43
N ALA A 253 12.23 -4.98 2.72
CA ALA A 253 12.54 -4.13 3.87
C ALA A 253 11.77 -2.81 3.90
N GLN A 254 11.57 -2.17 2.76
CA GLN A 254 10.79 -0.92 2.69
C GLN A 254 9.30 -1.19 2.86
N GLY A 255 8.76 -2.25 2.23
CA GLY A 255 7.37 -2.67 2.41
C GLY A 255 7.08 -3.02 3.88
N ALA A 256 7.95 -3.79 4.53
CA ALA A 256 7.80 -4.13 5.94
C ALA A 256 7.77 -2.88 6.84
N ARG A 257 8.69 -1.93 6.63
CA ARG A 257 8.71 -0.67 7.38
C ARG A 257 7.47 0.18 7.13
N ALA A 258 6.97 0.20 5.89
CA ALA A 258 5.77 0.95 5.51
C ALA A 258 4.54 0.52 6.32
N ILE A 259 4.46 -0.76 6.70
CA ILE A 259 3.39 -1.31 7.53
C ILE A 259 3.77 -1.46 9.00
N GLY A 260 4.89 -0.88 9.43
CA GLY A 260 5.34 -0.86 10.83
C GLY A 260 5.91 -2.18 11.35
N LEU A 261 6.42 -3.06 10.47
CA LEU A 261 7.10 -4.29 10.88
C LEU A 261 8.61 -4.08 11.00
N GLU A 262 9.19 -4.55 12.11
CA GLU A 262 10.64 -4.56 12.34
C GLU A 262 11.32 -5.80 11.79
N SER A 263 10.58 -6.88 11.61
CA SER A 263 11.06 -8.15 11.06
C SER A 263 9.97 -8.83 10.24
N TRP A 264 10.38 -9.62 9.28
CA TRP A 264 9.50 -10.40 8.40
C TRP A 264 10.18 -11.70 8.02
N PRO A 265 9.41 -12.78 7.72
CA PRO A 265 9.98 -14.04 7.28
C PRO A 265 10.69 -13.92 5.93
N ASP A 266 11.76 -14.69 5.75
CA ASP A 266 12.41 -14.87 4.45
C ASP A 266 11.54 -15.72 3.52
N ILE A 267 11.77 -15.55 2.21
CA ILE A 267 11.24 -16.43 1.17
C ILE A 267 12.38 -17.28 0.58
N ALA A 268 12.06 -18.48 0.13
CA ALA A 268 12.97 -19.31 -0.60
C ALA A 268 12.69 -19.26 -2.10
N ILE A 269 13.75 -19.30 -2.90
CA ILE A 269 13.69 -19.30 -4.36
C ILE A 269 14.17 -20.62 -4.90
N ASP A 270 13.43 -21.23 -5.83
CA ASP A 270 13.86 -22.41 -6.59
C ASP A 270 14.93 -22.01 -7.63
N LEU A 271 16.18 -22.30 -7.29
CA LEU A 271 17.31 -22.00 -8.19
C LEU A 271 17.36 -22.93 -9.43
N ASP A 272 16.67 -24.06 -9.39
CA ASP A 272 16.55 -24.98 -10.54
C ASP A 272 15.36 -24.64 -11.45
N HIS A 273 14.60 -23.58 -11.11
CA HIS A 273 13.48 -23.16 -11.91
C HIS A 273 13.89 -22.79 -13.33
N ARG A 274 13.07 -23.18 -14.31
CA ARG A 274 13.34 -22.97 -15.76
C ARG A 274 13.68 -21.52 -16.14
N SER A 275 13.10 -20.53 -15.42
CA SER A 275 13.37 -19.10 -15.66
C SER A 275 14.77 -18.68 -15.21
N LEU A 276 15.45 -19.49 -14.41
CA LEU A 276 16.81 -19.27 -13.95
C LEU A 276 17.84 -20.19 -14.64
N ALA A 277 17.40 -21.00 -15.61
CA ALA A 277 18.28 -21.92 -16.33
C ALA A 277 19.42 -21.17 -17.03
N GLY A 278 20.66 -21.49 -16.69
CA GLY A 278 21.86 -20.85 -17.23
C GLY A 278 22.19 -19.46 -16.67
N VAL A 279 21.48 -19.03 -15.64
CA VAL A 279 21.80 -17.78 -14.93
C VAL A 279 22.94 -18.05 -13.94
N GLU A 280 23.98 -17.23 -14.00
CA GLU A 280 25.09 -17.29 -13.04
C GLU A 280 24.64 -16.79 -11.64
N SER A 281 25.27 -17.33 -10.59
CA SER A 281 24.82 -17.08 -9.20
C SER A 281 24.81 -15.62 -8.79
N ASP A 282 25.71 -14.80 -9.31
CA ASP A 282 25.79 -13.35 -9.08
C ASP A 282 24.74 -12.55 -9.87
N CYS A 283 24.09 -13.18 -10.86
CA CYS A 283 23.04 -12.59 -11.68
C CYS A 283 21.62 -13.00 -11.25
N VAL A 284 21.44 -13.92 -10.29
CA VAL A 284 20.13 -14.44 -9.87
C VAL A 284 19.18 -13.33 -9.43
N ALA A 285 19.64 -12.42 -8.58
CA ALA A 285 18.80 -11.31 -8.10
C ALA A 285 18.30 -10.41 -9.25
N ALA A 286 19.15 -10.15 -10.24
CA ALA A 286 18.77 -9.38 -11.43
C ALA A 286 17.80 -10.15 -12.32
N ALA A 287 17.98 -11.46 -12.47
CA ALA A 287 17.10 -12.33 -13.25
C ALA A 287 15.71 -12.43 -12.61
N LEU A 288 15.62 -12.50 -11.27
CA LEU A 288 14.35 -12.50 -10.54
C LEU A 288 13.51 -11.28 -10.92
N VAL A 289 14.06 -10.09 -10.76
CA VAL A 289 13.34 -8.85 -11.09
C VAL A 289 13.07 -8.71 -12.58
N ALA A 290 14.05 -9.09 -13.45
CA ALA A 290 13.93 -8.84 -14.88
C ALA A 290 12.99 -9.80 -15.61
N GLY A 291 12.86 -11.06 -15.16
CA GLY A 291 12.21 -12.08 -16.00
C GLY A 291 11.51 -13.22 -15.28
N CYS A 292 11.59 -13.34 -13.95
CA CYS A 292 10.87 -14.39 -13.24
C CYS A 292 9.45 -13.92 -12.84
N GLY A 293 8.51 -14.85 -12.81
CA GLY A 293 7.23 -14.66 -12.15
C GLY A 293 7.27 -15.19 -10.72
N ALA A 294 6.15 -15.08 -10.02
CA ALA A 294 6.00 -15.58 -8.66
C ALA A 294 6.19 -17.10 -8.52
N ASP A 295 6.09 -17.83 -9.63
CA ASP A 295 6.27 -19.30 -9.70
C ASP A 295 7.70 -19.78 -9.36
N VAL A 296 8.67 -18.88 -9.21
CA VAL A 296 10.02 -19.22 -8.70
C VAL A 296 10.08 -19.33 -7.17
N VAL A 297 9.05 -18.86 -6.46
CA VAL A 297 9.01 -18.90 -5.01
C VAL A 297 8.65 -20.31 -4.54
N THR A 298 9.41 -20.82 -3.57
CA THR A 298 9.13 -22.09 -2.89
C THR A 298 8.72 -21.80 -1.47
N GLY A 299 7.52 -22.18 -1.13
CA GLY A 299 6.93 -22.06 0.10
C GLY A 299 6.77 -21.98 1.35
#